data_9c4dab98b02d6f74604623f25ea1c6df
#
_entry.id   9c4dab98b02d6f74604623f25ea1c6df
#
_cell.length_a   1.000
_cell.length_b   1.000
_cell.length_c   1.000
_cell.angle_alpha   90.00
_cell.angle_beta   90.00
_cell.angle_gamma   90.00
#
_symmetry.space_group_name_H-M   'P 1'
#
loop_
_entity.id
_entity.type
_entity.pdbx_description
1 polymer ?
#
loop_
_entity_poly.entity_id
_entity_poly.type
_entity_poly.pdbx_seq_one_letter_code
_entity_poly.pdbx_strand_id
1 'polypeptide(L)'
;MAPAGTADPVAIPGVITNEDWVDRYARDPLGNSISVLVLVGMLVSVVCQVMALTREPTTVSQQRWRWAIPPLVVLGLIVAGYLAYVETQQVTAICGPVGDCNAVQQSEFALLFGFLPIAVLGLIGYVGIGTAWAVARFGSGLWAHLAKLALVGMAWFGMAFSIYLTFLEPFVIGATCA
;
A
#
# COMPACT_ATOMS: atom_id res chain seq x y z
N MET A 1 18.16 -25.59 41.49
CA MET A 1 16.74 -25.28 41.22
C MET A 1 16.70 -24.00 40.42
N ALA A 2 16.53 -24.11 39.10
CA ALA A 2 16.34 -22.96 38.21
C ALA A 2 14.86 -22.57 38.22
N PRO A 3 14.50 -21.27 38.25
CA PRO A 3 13.11 -20.85 38.19
C PRO A 3 12.52 -21.21 36.83
N ALA A 4 11.34 -21.81 36.86
CA ALA A 4 10.56 -22.12 35.67
C ALA A 4 10.27 -20.80 34.92
N GLY A 5 10.79 -20.70 33.69
CA GLY A 5 10.41 -19.63 32.80
C GLY A 5 8.89 -19.67 32.57
N THR A 6 8.24 -18.56 32.81
CA THR A 6 6.85 -18.32 32.41
C THR A 6 6.81 -18.44 30.88
N ALA A 7 6.21 -19.54 30.40
CA ALA A 7 5.91 -19.66 28.98
C ALA A 7 4.95 -18.51 28.62
N ASP A 8 5.36 -17.66 27.69
CA ASP A 8 4.49 -16.67 27.10
C ASP A 8 3.24 -17.39 26.53
N PRO A 9 2.04 -16.88 26.76
CA PRO A 9 0.83 -17.50 26.22
C PRO A 9 0.93 -17.52 24.68
N VAL A 10 0.93 -18.75 24.15
CA VAL A 10 0.86 -18.99 22.71
C VAL A 10 -0.36 -18.22 22.17
N ALA A 11 -0.09 -17.19 21.36
CA ALA A 11 -1.15 -16.42 20.73
C ALA A 11 -1.97 -17.34 19.84
N ILE A 12 -3.20 -17.63 20.24
CA ILE A 12 -4.14 -18.41 19.44
C ILE A 12 -4.69 -17.46 18.36
N PRO A 13 -4.48 -17.75 17.05
CA PRO A 13 -5.06 -16.95 16.00
C PRO A 13 -6.58 -16.91 16.12
N GLY A 14 -7.17 -15.73 16.25
CA GLY A 14 -8.62 -15.53 16.32
C GLY A 14 -9.20 -15.24 17.72
N VAL A 15 -8.40 -15.21 18.78
CA VAL A 15 -8.82 -14.64 20.05
C VAL A 15 -8.69 -13.12 19.94
N ILE A 16 -9.82 -12.41 19.93
CA ILE A 16 -9.86 -10.96 20.13
C ILE A 16 -9.44 -10.72 21.59
N THR A 17 -8.14 -10.65 21.82
CA THR A 17 -7.62 -10.13 23.08
C THR A 17 -8.00 -8.65 23.10
N ASN A 18 -8.48 -8.15 24.23
CA ASN A 18 -8.73 -6.71 24.47
C ASN A 18 -7.37 -5.98 24.57
N GLU A 19 -6.46 -6.25 23.62
CA GLU A 19 -5.20 -5.54 23.54
C GLU A 19 -5.47 -4.11 23.04
N ASP A 20 -5.09 -3.15 23.85
CA ASP A 20 -5.18 -1.75 23.50
C ASP A 20 -4.29 -1.46 22.28
N TRP A 21 -4.68 -0.48 21.47
CA TRP A 21 -3.89 -0.02 20.32
C TRP A 21 -2.45 0.38 20.71
N VAL A 22 -2.23 0.77 21.97
CA VAL A 22 -0.91 1.11 22.53
C VAL A 22 -0.02 -0.12 22.61
N ASP A 23 -0.55 -1.28 23.02
CA ASP A 23 0.21 -2.52 23.10
C ASP A 23 0.60 -3.03 21.70
N ARG A 24 -0.30 -2.90 20.74
CA ARG A 24 -0.03 -3.21 19.32
C ARG A 24 1.04 -2.31 18.75
N TYR A 25 0.96 -1.01 19.01
CA TYR A 25 1.96 -0.05 18.56
C TYR A 25 3.35 -0.33 19.17
N ALA A 26 3.42 -0.79 20.42
CA ALA A 26 4.65 -1.07 21.14
C ALA A 26 5.36 -2.35 20.67
N ARG A 27 4.74 -3.18 19.84
CA ARG A 27 5.38 -4.41 19.28
C ARG A 27 6.52 -4.09 18.31
N ASP A 28 6.31 -3.10 17.45
CA ASP A 28 7.32 -2.60 16.52
C ASP A 28 7.29 -1.07 16.49
N PRO A 29 7.89 -0.39 17.48
CA PRO A 29 7.79 1.06 17.60
C PRO A 29 8.48 1.81 16.46
N LEU A 30 9.53 1.24 15.85
CA LEU A 30 10.22 1.87 14.72
C LEU A 30 9.40 1.75 13.44
N GLY A 31 8.93 0.56 13.10
CA GLY A 31 8.10 0.34 11.91
C GLY A 31 6.81 1.14 11.99
N ASN A 32 6.09 1.04 13.10
CA ASN A 32 4.84 1.76 13.31
C ASN A 32 5.01 3.29 13.27
N SER A 33 6.14 3.83 13.76
CA SER A 33 6.44 5.26 13.65
C SER A 33 6.69 5.68 12.20
N ILE A 34 7.37 4.85 11.40
CA ILE A 34 7.57 5.11 9.97
C ILE A 34 6.22 5.09 9.24
N SER A 35 5.35 4.11 9.51
CA SER A 35 3.99 4.05 8.92
C SER A 35 3.16 5.28 9.25
N VAL A 36 3.21 5.78 10.48
CA VAL A 36 2.52 7.01 10.87
C VAL A 36 3.07 8.22 10.12
N LEU A 37 4.40 8.33 9.98
CA LEU A 37 5.02 9.41 9.19
C LEU A 37 4.60 9.37 7.72
N VAL A 38 4.59 8.17 7.13
CA VAL A 38 4.12 7.97 5.75
C VAL A 38 2.65 8.34 5.62
N LEU A 39 1.80 7.93 6.56
CA LEU A 39 0.38 8.26 6.59
C LEU A 39 0.15 9.78 6.64
N VAL A 40 0.87 10.49 7.50
CA VAL A 40 0.83 11.95 7.57
C VAL A 40 1.28 12.57 6.24
N GLY A 41 2.37 12.08 5.66
CA GLY A 41 2.86 12.52 4.35
C GLY A 41 1.83 12.34 3.23
N MET A 42 1.13 11.19 3.20
CA MET A 42 0.04 10.94 2.26
C MET A 42 -1.13 11.91 2.44
N LEU A 43 -1.57 12.15 3.69
CA LEU A 43 -2.64 13.09 3.98
C LEU A 43 -2.27 14.53 3.58
N VAL A 44 -1.06 14.97 3.90
CA VAL A 44 -0.54 16.28 3.46
C VAL A 44 -0.51 16.36 1.93
N SER A 45 -0.07 15.29 1.23
CA SER A 45 -0.06 15.25 -0.24
C SER A 45 -1.46 15.39 -0.82
N VAL A 46 -2.47 14.74 -0.24
CA VAL A 46 -3.88 14.87 -0.66
C VAL A 46 -4.36 16.31 -0.49
N VAL A 47 -4.10 16.93 0.68
CA VAL A 47 -4.48 18.32 0.94
C VAL A 47 -3.81 19.27 -0.06
N CYS A 48 -2.51 19.09 -0.30
CA CYS A 48 -1.77 19.90 -1.28
C CYS A 48 -2.33 19.73 -2.71
N GLN A 49 -2.71 18.51 -3.10
CA GLN A 49 -3.32 18.26 -4.42
C GLN A 49 -4.70 18.91 -4.54
N VAL A 50 -5.54 18.80 -3.51
CA VAL A 50 -6.85 19.48 -3.50
C VAL A 50 -6.68 20.99 -3.60
N MET A 51 -5.73 21.57 -2.86
CA MET A 51 -5.43 23.00 -2.97
C MET A 51 -4.88 23.39 -4.35
N ALA A 52 -4.09 22.50 -4.97
CA ALA A 52 -3.55 22.74 -6.30
C ALA A 52 -4.63 22.73 -7.40
N LEU A 53 -5.74 21.99 -7.21
CA LEU A 53 -6.87 22.00 -8.14
C LEU A 53 -7.55 23.37 -8.27
N THR A 54 -7.38 24.23 -7.26
CA THR A 54 -7.91 25.62 -7.28
C THR A 54 -6.98 26.62 -7.95
N ARG A 55 -5.77 26.18 -8.33
CA ARG A 55 -4.76 27.03 -8.98
C ARG A 55 -4.66 26.74 -10.47
N GLU A 56 -4.40 27.76 -11.27
CA GLU A 56 -4.15 27.61 -12.71
C GLU A 56 -2.95 26.66 -12.94
N PRO A 57 -3.10 25.60 -13.77
CA PRO A 57 -2.02 24.67 -14.03
C PRO A 57 -0.90 25.31 -14.84
N THR A 58 0.31 25.34 -14.30
CA THR A 58 1.50 25.75 -15.05
C THR A 58 1.88 24.65 -16.05
N THR A 59 1.79 24.95 -17.34
CA THR A 59 1.97 24.01 -18.46
C THR A 59 3.32 23.31 -18.52
N VAL A 60 4.38 23.93 -18.02
CA VAL A 60 5.75 23.42 -18.10
C VAL A 60 6.01 22.24 -17.15
N SER A 61 5.39 22.24 -15.98
CA SER A 61 5.55 21.14 -15.00
C SER A 61 4.88 19.85 -15.48
N GLN A 62 3.74 19.95 -16.14
CA GLN A 62 2.88 18.82 -16.51
C GLN A 62 3.54 17.89 -17.55
N GLN A 63 4.35 18.43 -18.47
CA GLN A 63 5.03 17.63 -19.52
C GLN A 63 6.11 16.72 -18.93
N ARG A 64 6.87 17.19 -17.94
CA ARG A 64 7.98 16.43 -17.33
C ARG A 64 7.47 15.26 -16.50
N TRP A 65 6.39 15.45 -15.74
CA TRP A 65 5.80 14.42 -14.89
C TRP A 65 5.16 13.26 -15.67
N ARG A 66 4.72 13.49 -16.90
CA ARG A 66 4.13 12.44 -17.76
C ARG A 66 5.12 11.33 -18.11
N TRP A 67 6.41 11.61 -18.14
CA TRP A 67 7.45 10.61 -18.39
C TRP A 67 7.91 9.87 -17.14
N ALA A 68 7.53 10.33 -15.96
CA ALA A 68 7.78 9.63 -14.71
C ALA A 68 6.86 8.41 -14.52
N ILE A 69 5.69 8.40 -15.17
CA ILE A 69 4.70 7.31 -15.00
C ILE A 69 5.26 5.94 -15.44
N PRO A 70 5.84 5.76 -16.63
CA PRO A 70 6.32 4.44 -17.07
C PRO A 70 7.34 3.80 -16.12
N PRO A 71 8.42 4.47 -15.70
CA PRO A 71 9.38 3.85 -14.79
C PRO A 71 8.78 3.52 -13.42
N LEU A 72 7.85 4.34 -12.92
CA LEU A 72 7.14 4.06 -11.67
C LEU A 72 6.19 2.86 -11.80
N VAL A 73 5.51 2.72 -12.94
CA VAL A 73 4.66 1.55 -13.23
C VAL A 73 5.51 0.28 -13.30
N VAL A 74 6.67 0.32 -13.97
CA VAL A 74 7.57 -0.85 -14.05
C VAL A 74 8.07 -1.23 -12.66
N LEU A 75 8.50 -0.26 -11.85
CA LEU A 75 8.92 -0.52 -10.47
C LEU A 75 7.77 -1.11 -9.64
N GLY A 76 6.57 -0.53 -9.74
CA GLY A 76 5.37 -1.03 -9.06
C GLY A 76 4.99 -2.44 -9.50
N LEU A 77 5.10 -2.77 -10.78
CA LEU A 77 4.86 -4.13 -11.29
C LEU A 77 5.86 -5.15 -10.74
N ILE A 78 7.14 -4.78 -10.62
CA ILE A 78 8.17 -5.65 -10.03
C ILE A 78 7.84 -5.93 -8.57
N VAL A 79 7.57 -4.89 -7.79
CA VAL A 79 7.27 -5.02 -6.36
C VAL A 79 5.96 -5.77 -6.14
N ALA A 80 4.88 -5.37 -6.82
CA ALA A 80 3.58 -6.03 -6.70
C ALA A 80 3.61 -7.48 -7.20
N GLY A 81 4.39 -7.77 -8.26
CA GLY A 81 4.59 -9.14 -8.75
C GLY A 81 5.33 -10.02 -7.75
N TYR A 82 6.37 -9.49 -7.11
CA TYR A 82 7.08 -10.18 -6.04
C TYR A 82 6.15 -10.49 -4.85
N LEU A 83 5.42 -9.49 -4.36
CA LEU A 83 4.48 -9.67 -3.25
C LEU A 83 3.34 -10.64 -3.60
N ALA A 84 2.78 -10.55 -4.81
CA ALA A 84 1.77 -11.49 -5.28
C ALA A 84 2.31 -12.93 -5.36
N TYR A 85 3.56 -13.11 -5.78
CA TYR A 85 4.21 -14.42 -5.76
C TYR A 85 4.35 -14.96 -4.34
N VAL A 86 4.87 -14.15 -3.41
CA VAL A 86 5.05 -14.54 -2.00
C VAL A 86 3.71 -14.92 -1.36
N GLU A 87 2.68 -14.11 -1.59
CA GLU A 87 1.34 -14.32 -1.01
C GLU A 87 0.65 -15.55 -1.58
N THR A 88 0.76 -15.78 -2.90
CA THR A 88 0.13 -16.95 -3.56
C THR A 88 0.85 -18.25 -3.29
N GLN A 89 2.18 -18.24 -3.15
CA GLN A 89 2.98 -19.42 -2.87
C GLN A 89 3.14 -19.70 -1.37
N GLN A 90 2.63 -18.82 -0.52
CA GLN A 90 2.74 -18.93 0.95
C GLN A 90 4.19 -19.10 1.42
N VAL A 91 5.16 -18.48 0.72
CA VAL A 91 6.56 -18.46 1.11
C VAL A 91 6.86 -17.28 2.00
N THR A 92 7.91 -17.37 2.83
CA THR A 92 8.33 -16.26 3.67
C THR A 92 8.88 -15.12 2.82
N ALA A 93 8.35 -13.90 3.00
CA ALA A 93 8.85 -12.70 2.35
C ALA A 93 10.25 -12.35 2.87
N ILE A 94 11.12 -11.90 1.98
CA ILE A 94 12.37 -11.24 2.38
C ILE A 94 12.00 -9.80 2.70
N CYS A 95 11.92 -9.49 3.99
CA CYS A 95 11.59 -8.16 4.49
C CYS A 95 12.85 -7.34 4.74
N GLY A 96 12.68 -6.02 4.83
CA GLY A 96 13.73 -5.11 5.26
C GLY A 96 14.15 -5.33 6.73
N PRO A 97 15.12 -4.55 7.23
CA PRO A 97 15.62 -4.67 8.61
C PRO A 97 14.61 -4.16 9.67
N VAL A 98 13.48 -3.61 9.24
CA VAL A 98 12.44 -3.03 10.09
C VAL A 98 11.09 -3.55 9.62
N GLY A 99 10.24 -3.94 10.58
CA GLY A 99 8.91 -4.46 10.31
C GLY A 99 8.84 -5.99 10.17
N ASP A 100 7.62 -6.51 10.16
CA ASP A 100 7.32 -7.93 9.96
C ASP A 100 6.28 -8.08 8.83
N CYS A 101 6.78 -8.15 7.59
CA CYS A 101 5.93 -8.34 6.41
C CYS A 101 5.15 -9.66 6.46
N ASN A 102 5.70 -10.70 7.08
CA ASN A 102 5.03 -11.99 7.16
C ASN A 102 3.78 -11.89 8.05
N ALA A 103 3.86 -11.16 9.17
CA ALA A 103 2.72 -10.89 10.04
C ALA A 103 1.61 -10.12 9.30
N VAL A 104 1.99 -9.12 8.49
CA VAL A 104 1.04 -8.33 7.70
C VAL A 104 0.38 -9.18 6.61
N GLN A 105 1.18 -9.96 5.85
CA GLN A 105 0.68 -10.79 4.74
C GLN A 105 -0.16 -11.99 5.20
N GLN A 106 0.05 -12.49 6.42
CA GLN A 106 -0.73 -13.59 7.00
C GLN A 106 -1.94 -13.09 7.80
N SER A 107 -2.13 -11.78 7.91
CA SER A 107 -3.29 -11.20 8.58
C SER A 107 -4.57 -11.43 7.76
N GLU A 108 -5.72 -11.46 8.42
CA GLU A 108 -7.04 -11.51 7.75
C GLU A 108 -7.26 -10.34 6.80
N PHE A 109 -6.55 -9.23 7.00
CA PHE A 109 -6.60 -8.02 6.18
C PHE A 109 -5.78 -8.13 4.88
N ALA A 110 -4.93 -9.16 4.73
CA ALA A 110 -4.21 -9.40 3.47
C ALA A 110 -5.13 -9.91 2.35
N LEU A 111 -6.31 -10.45 2.71
CA LEU A 111 -7.29 -10.95 1.76
C LEU A 111 -8.50 -10.00 1.67
N LEU A 112 -8.67 -9.38 0.53
CA LEU A 112 -9.87 -8.59 0.25
C LEU A 112 -11.06 -9.53 0.08
N PHE A 113 -12.13 -9.33 0.85
CA PHE A 113 -13.30 -10.21 0.91
C PHE A 113 -13.00 -11.68 1.25
N GLY A 114 -11.84 -11.98 1.85
CA GLY A 114 -11.47 -13.33 2.27
C GLY A 114 -10.97 -14.26 1.15
N PHE A 115 -10.89 -13.80 -0.11
CA PHE A 115 -10.45 -14.64 -1.23
C PHE A 115 -9.47 -13.98 -2.21
N LEU A 116 -9.41 -12.64 -2.26
CA LEU A 116 -8.56 -11.92 -3.21
C LEU A 116 -7.33 -11.34 -2.49
N PRO A 117 -6.11 -11.85 -2.77
CA PRO A 117 -4.87 -11.29 -2.26
C PRO A 117 -4.70 -9.82 -2.65
N ILE A 118 -4.40 -8.96 -1.68
CA ILE A 118 -4.23 -7.51 -1.92
C ILE A 118 -3.06 -7.24 -2.89
N ALA A 119 -2.00 -8.03 -2.82
CA ALA A 119 -0.87 -7.89 -3.74
C ALA A 119 -1.26 -8.16 -5.19
N VAL A 120 -2.16 -9.13 -5.45
CA VAL A 120 -2.71 -9.40 -6.78
C VAL A 120 -3.56 -8.23 -7.27
N LEU A 121 -4.35 -7.61 -6.39
CA LEU A 121 -5.11 -6.40 -6.72
C LEU A 121 -4.18 -5.24 -7.10
N GLY A 122 -3.07 -5.07 -6.36
CA GLY A 122 -2.03 -4.11 -6.69
C GLY A 122 -1.41 -4.35 -8.06
N LEU A 123 -1.09 -5.61 -8.37
CA LEU A 123 -0.54 -6.00 -9.67
C LEU A 123 -1.51 -5.64 -10.83
N ILE A 124 -2.79 -5.98 -10.70
CA ILE A 124 -3.84 -5.62 -11.66
C ILE A 124 -3.94 -4.09 -11.80
N GLY A 125 -3.86 -3.36 -10.69
CA GLY A 125 -3.87 -1.91 -10.67
C GLY A 125 -2.73 -1.30 -11.47
N TYR A 126 -1.48 -1.77 -11.30
CA TYR A 126 -0.34 -1.28 -12.07
C TYR A 126 -0.43 -1.61 -13.56
N VAL A 127 -0.92 -2.80 -13.94
CA VAL A 127 -1.21 -3.15 -15.33
C VAL A 127 -2.27 -2.19 -15.91
N GLY A 128 -3.33 -1.92 -15.14
CA GLY A 128 -4.37 -0.96 -15.52
C GLY A 128 -3.84 0.46 -15.73
N ILE A 129 -3.00 0.96 -14.82
CA ILE A 129 -2.36 2.28 -14.96
C ILE A 129 -1.45 2.33 -16.20
N GLY A 130 -0.64 1.29 -16.43
CA GLY A 130 0.24 1.19 -17.60
C GLY A 130 -0.55 1.21 -18.92
N THR A 131 -1.61 0.43 -19.00
CA THR A 131 -2.47 0.38 -20.20
C THR A 131 -3.22 1.69 -20.41
N ALA A 132 -3.79 2.28 -19.37
CA ALA A 132 -4.45 3.58 -19.44
C ALA A 132 -3.48 4.68 -19.85
N TRP A 133 -2.24 4.66 -19.34
CA TRP A 133 -1.19 5.60 -19.76
C TRP A 133 -0.86 5.44 -21.25
N ALA A 134 -0.69 4.19 -21.73
CA ALA A 134 -0.39 3.93 -23.14
C ALA A 134 -1.53 4.42 -24.05
N VAL A 135 -2.79 4.14 -23.70
CA VAL A 135 -3.96 4.61 -24.46
C VAL A 135 -4.06 6.15 -24.40
N ALA A 136 -3.81 6.77 -23.26
CA ALA A 136 -3.81 8.23 -23.14
C ALA A 136 -2.69 8.90 -23.96
N ARG A 137 -1.58 8.19 -24.20
CA ARG A 137 -0.41 8.70 -24.90
C ARG A 137 -0.45 8.48 -26.41
N PHE A 138 -0.88 7.31 -26.84
CA PHE A 138 -0.84 6.88 -28.24
C PHE A 138 -2.23 6.82 -28.89
N GLY A 139 -3.30 6.78 -28.10
CA GLY A 139 -4.66 6.80 -28.58
C GLY A 139 -5.11 8.20 -29.03
N SER A 140 -6.26 8.26 -29.70
CA SER A 140 -6.85 9.49 -30.20
C SER A 140 -8.33 9.58 -29.83
N GLY A 141 -8.90 10.79 -29.91
CA GLY A 141 -10.31 11.01 -29.71
C GLY A 141 -10.82 10.65 -28.33
N LEU A 142 -12.01 10.04 -28.28
CA LEU A 142 -12.71 9.70 -27.04
C LEU A 142 -11.91 8.76 -26.13
N TRP A 143 -11.23 7.76 -26.70
CA TRP A 143 -10.45 6.78 -25.93
C TRP A 143 -9.29 7.41 -25.15
N ALA A 144 -8.58 8.35 -25.78
CA ALA A 144 -7.52 9.08 -25.09
C ALA A 144 -8.07 9.95 -23.94
N HIS A 145 -9.28 10.51 -24.10
CA HIS A 145 -9.91 11.30 -23.04
C HIS A 145 -10.36 10.41 -21.87
N LEU A 146 -11.03 9.30 -22.16
CA LEU A 146 -11.46 8.33 -21.13
C LEU A 146 -10.26 7.74 -20.38
N ALA A 147 -9.16 7.43 -21.07
CA ALA A 147 -7.96 6.93 -20.45
C ALA A 147 -7.33 7.93 -19.47
N LYS A 148 -7.36 9.23 -19.78
CA LYS A 148 -6.89 10.27 -18.84
C LYS A 148 -7.79 10.36 -17.61
N LEU A 149 -9.10 10.28 -17.77
CA LEU A 149 -10.03 10.25 -16.65
C LEU A 149 -9.83 9.00 -15.80
N ALA A 150 -9.63 7.84 -16.43
CA ALA A 150 -9.34 6.58 -15.75
C ALA A 150 -8.04 6.69 -14.92
N LEU A 151 -6.97 7.28 -15.46
CA LEU A 151 -5.73 7.50 -14.72
C LEU A 151 -5.95 8.35 -13.46
N VAL A 152 -6.73 9.42 -13.57
CA VAL A 152 -7.05 10.27 -12.41
C VAL A 152 -7.86 9.47 -11.38
N GLY A 153 -8.89 8.75 -11.82
CA GLY A 153 -9.72 7.92 -10.94
C GLY A 153 -8.90 6.83 -10.24
N MET A 154 -8.03 6.13 -10.98
CA MET A 154 -7.14 5.10 -10.42
C MET A 154 -6.13 5.70 -9.43
N ALA A 155 -5.59 6.89 -9.69
CA ALA A 155 -4.69 7.57 -8.77
C ALA A 155 -5.39 7.93 -7.45
N TRP A 156 -6.59 8.47 -7.49
CA TRP A 156 -7.38 8.78 -6.29
C TRP A 156 -7.79 7.53 -5.52
N PHE A 157 -8.24 6.49 -6.23
CA PHE A 157 -8.56 5.21 -5.61
C PHE A 157 -7.33 4.58 -4.96
N GLY A 158 -6.20 4.53 -5.67
CA GLY A 158 -4.96 3.98 -5.15
C GLY A 158 -4.46 4.74 -3.92
N MET A 159 -4.53 6.08 -3.92
CA MET A 159 -4.16 6.90 -2.78
C MET A 159 -5.07 6.62 -1.57
N ALA A 160 -6.39 6.58 -1.76
CA ALA A 160 -7.34 6.29 -0.69
C ALA A 160 -7.12 4.88 -0.11
N PHE A 161 -6.90 3.90 -0.98
CA PHE A 161 -6.63 2.53 -0.58
C PHE A 161 -5.28 2.40 0.15
N SER A 162 -4.23 3.09 -0.30
CA SER A 162 -2.94 3.11 0.38
C SER A 162 -3.03 3.74 1.77
N ILE A 163 -3.77 4.84 1.92
CA ILE A 163 -4.04 5.47 3.23
C ILE A 163 -4.74 4.47 4.16
N TYR A 164 -5.74 3.75 3.65
CA TYR A 164 -6.46 2.73 4.41
C TYR A 164 -5.53 1.60 4.89
N LEU A 165 -4.71 1.03 4.00
CA LEU A 165 -3.77 -0.03 4.35
C LEU A 165 -2.70 0.45 5.33
N THR A 166 -2.10 1.62 5.09
CA THR A 166 -1.08 2.19 5.97
C THR A 166 -1.64 2.53 7.35
N PHE A 167 -2.94 2.85 7.45
CA PHE A 167 -3.61 3.02 8.74
C PHE A 167 -3.79 1.69 9.47
N LEU A 168 -4.11 0.59 8.76
CA LEU A 168 -4.27 -0.73 9.38
C LEU A 168 -2.98 -1.25 10.02
N GLU A 169 -1.82 -0.97 9.45
CA GLU A 169 -0.53 -1.47 9.93
C GLU A 169 -0.28 -1.13 11.41
N PRO A 170 -0.17 0.14 11.85
CA PRO A 170 0.17 0.47 13.23
C PRO A 170 -1.00 0.34 14.21
N PHE A 171 -2.25 0.53 13.75
CA PHE A 171 -3.40 0.63 14.65
C PHE A 171 -4.18 -0.68 14.79
N VAL A 172 -4.15 -1.54 13.80
CA VAL A 172 -4.93 -2.79 13.77
C VAL A 172 -4.05 -4.02 13.83
N ILE A 173 -3.00 -4.08 13.00
CA ILE A 173 -2.11 -5.25 12.90
C ILE A 173 -0.99 -5.16 13.95
N GLY A 174 -0.43 -3.97 14.18
CA GLY A 174 0.69 -3.74 15.08
C GLY A 174 2.03 -4.21 14.48
N ALA A 175 2.10 -4.38 13.18
CA ALA A 175 3.31 -4.70 12.42
C ALA A 175 3.29 -3.93 11.10
N THR A 176 4.48 -3.57 10.61
CA THR A 176 4.67 -2.78 9.39
C THR A 176 5.33 -3.65 8.33
N CYS A 177 4.89 -3.49 7.08
CA CYS A 177 5.53 -4.07 5.91
C CYS A 177 6.32 -2.98 5.17
N ALA A 178 7.62 -2.86 5.45
CA ALA A 178 8.52 -1.85 4.88
C ALA A 178 9.60 -2.48 3.99
#